data_997a3c6d1820372fccb41d2995a0ccd9
#
_entry.id   997a3c6d1820372fccb41d2995a0ccd9
#
_cell.length_a   1.000
_cell.length_b   1.000
_cell.length_c   1.000
_cell.angle_alpha   90.00
_cell.angle_beta   90.00
_cell.angle_gamma   90.00
#
_symmetry.space_group_name_H-M   'P 1'
#
loop_
_entity.id
_entity.type
_entity.pdbx_description
1 polymer ?
#
loop_
_entity_poly.entity_id
_entity_poly.type
_entity_poly.pdbx_seq_one_letter_code
_entity_poly.pdbx_strand_id
1 'polypeptide(L)'
;MPKTVLIVEDEIFVALDLERILTDAGYRVAAIAADSDGALAAAADCHFALVDVNLRDGPTGPGLATTLARDYGLKVVFVTANPAQIGQADGALGYIRKPFSEAAILAAAAMASSATPHIAANDDVILLDRDRDISAG
;
A
#
# COMPACT_ATOMS: atom_id res chain seq x y z
N MET A 1 -7.58 6.10 -18.46
CA MET A 1 -7.79 4.80 -17.83
C MET A 1 -7.58 4.92 -16.34
N PRO A 2 -8.53 4.50 -15.52
CA PRO A 2 -8.31 4.51 -14.07
C PRO A 2 -7.24 3.53 -13.66
N LYS A 3 -6.47 3.89 -12.66
CA LYS A 3 -5.50 2.97 -12.08
C LYS A 3 -6.21 1.95 -11.21
N THR A 4 -5.67 0.77 -11.15
CA THR A 4 -6.23 -0.37 -10.43
C THR A 4 -5.45 -0.63 -9.17
N VAL A 5 -6.14 -0.73 -8.05
CA VAL A 5 -5.55 -0.90 -6.72
C VAL A 5 -5.95 -2.23 -6.11
N LEU A 6 -5.01 -2.82 -5.39
CA LEU A 6 -5.25 -3.99 -4.54
C LEU A 6 -5.27 -3.53 -3.09
N ILE A 7 -6.31 -3.89 -2.36
CA ILE A 7 -6.40 -3.61 -0.93
C ILE A 7 -6.11 -4.90 -0.18
N VAL A 8 -5.12 -4.88 0.71
CA VAL A 8 -4.76 -6.04 1.52
C VAL A 8 -4.93 -5.69 2.99
N GLU A 9 -6.04 -6.12 3.55
CA GLU A 9 -6.49 -5.73 4.87
C GLU A 9 -7.47 -6.79 5.39
N ASP A 10 -7.23 -7.31 6.59
CA ASP A 10 -8.11 -8.33 7.16
C ASP A 10 -9.24 -7.76 8.03
N GLU A 11 -9.17 -6.49 8.40
CA GLU A 11 -10.27 -5.82 9.10
C GLU A 11 -11.29 -5.33 8.08
N ILE A 12 -12.43 -6.01 8.01
CA ILE A 12 -13.39 -5.77 6.92
C ILE A 12 -13.87 -4.32 6.87
N PHE A 13 -14.14 -3.68 8.03
CA PHE A 13 -14.63 -2.30 8.01
C PHE A 13 -13.57 -1.32 7.51
N VAL A 14 -12.30 -1.57 7.82
CA VAL A 14 -11.19 -0.75 7.29
C VAL A 14 -11.09 -0.95 5.78
N ALA A 15 -11.14 -2.19 5.33
CA ALA A 15 -11.06 -2.52 3.90
C ALA A 15 -12.18 -1.85 3.12
N LEU A 16 -13.41 -1.90 3.63
CA LEU A 16 -14.55 -1.28 2.96
C LEU A 16 -14.44 0.25 2.93
N ASP A 17 -13.90 0.84 3.97
CA ASP A 17 -13.68 2.29 4.01
C ASP A 17 -12.63 2.70 2.96
N LEU A 18 -11.54 1.95 2.86
CA LEU A 18 -10.54 2.18 1.82
C LEU A 18 -11.14 2.03 0.43
N GLU A 19 -11.95 1.00 0.23
CA GLU A 19 -12.61 0.78 -1.07
C GLU A 19 -13.49 1.96 -1.43
N ARG A 20 -14.29 2.45 -0.48
CA ARG A 20 -15.16 3.60 -0.71
C ARG A 20 -14.37 4.84 -1.10
N ILE A 21 -13.31 5.15 -0.33
CA ILE A 21 -12.48 6.33 -0.60
C ILE A 21 -11.88 6.26 -2.00
N LEU A 22 -11.32 5.12 -2.36
CA LEU A 22 -10.63 4.95 -3.64
C LEU A 22 -11.61 4.93 -4.81
N THR A 23 -12.73 4.25 -4.66
CA THR A 23 -13.75 4.17 -5.71
C THR A 23 -14.35 5.54 -5.98
N ASP A 24 -14.67 6.30 -4.92
CA ASP A 24 -15.21 7.65 -5.06
C ASP A 24 -14.23 8.59 -5.77
N ALA A 25 -12.95 8.33 -5.65
CA ALA A 25 -11.92 9.14 -6.30
C ALA A 25 -11.60 8.69 -7.73
N GLY A 26 -12.26 7.64 -8.22
CA GLY A 26 -12.11 7.18 -9.60
C GLY A 26 -11.14 6.04 -9.80
N TYR A 27 -10.59 5.47 -8.73
CA TYR A 27 -9.74 4.29 -8.85
C TYR A 27 -10.59 3.03 -8.97
N ARG A 28 -10.03 2.03 -9.62
CA ARG A 28 -10.65 0.72 -9.73
C ARG A 28 -10.06 -0.19 -8.65
N VAL A 29 -10.90 -0.72 -7.78
CA VAL A 29 -10.46 -1.68 -6.76
C VAL A 29 -10.61 -3.09 -7.33
N ALA A 30 -9.49 -3.75 -7.57
CA ALA A 30 -9.50 -5.09 -8.17
C ALA A 30 -9.98 -6.14 -7.18
N ALA A 31 -9.55 -6.02 -5.93
CA ALA A 31 -9.90 -6.99 -4.90
C ALA A 31 -9.58 -6.45 -3.52
N ILE A 32 -10.21 -7.03 -2.52
CA ILE A 32 -9.86 -6.89 -1.12
C ILE A 32 -9.38 -8.27 -0.67
N ALA A 33 -8.12 -8.36 -0.27
CA ALA A 33 -7.54 -9.62 0.19
C ALA A 33 -7.22 -9.52 1.69
N ALA A 34 -7.43 -10.60 2.42
CA ALA A 34 -7.20 -10.63 3.86
C ALA A 34 -5.89 -11.31 4.23
N ASP A 35 -5.21 -11.92 3.28
CA ASP A 35 -3.97 -12.67 3.49
C ASP A 35 -3.09 -12.63 2.24
N SER A 36 -1.90 -13.21 2.36
CA SER A 36 -0.93 -13.19 1.27
C SER A 36 -1.40 -13.94 0.04
N ASP A 37 -2.02 -15.10 0.21
CA ASP A 37 -2.47 -15.91 -0.93
C ASP A 37 -3.53 -15.18 -1.74
N GLY A 38 -4.50 -14.57 -1.07
CA GLY A 38 -5.53 -13.79 -1.74
C GLY A 38 -4.96 -12.60 -2.48
N ALA A 39 -3.98 -11.93 -1.88
CA ALA A 39 -3.33 -10.79 -2.51
C ALA A 39 -2.57 -11.20 -3.78
N LEU A 40 -1.80 -12.27 -3.72
CA LEU A 40 -1.03 -12.74 -4.88
C LEU A 40 -1.94 -13.19 -6.01
N ALA A 41 -3.09 -13.79 -5.68
CA ALA A 41 -4.05 -14.21 -6.69
C ALA A 41 -4.65 -13.05 -7.49
N ALA A 42 -4.69 -11.85 -6.89
CA ALA A 42 -5.31 -10.67 -7.51
C ALA A 42 -4.29 -9.66 -8.06
N ALA A 43 -3.00 -9.90 -7.88
CA ALA A 43 -1.96 -8.89 -8.10
C ALA A 43 -1.72 -8.56 -9.57
N ALA A 44 -1.92 -9.49 -10.49
CA ALA A 44 -1.42 -9.39 -11.86
C ALA A 44 -1.90 -8.14 -12.61
N ASP A 45 -3.15 -7.70 -12.36
CA ASP A 45 -3.74 -6.59 -13.10
C ASP A 45 -3.74 -5.28 -12.32
N CYS A 46 -3.01 -5.23 -11.21
CA CYS A 46 -2.99 -4.05 -10.35
C CYS A 46 -1.80 -3.16 -10.66
N HIS A 47 -1.94 -1.88 -10.35
CA HIS A 47 -0.87 -0.88 -10.50
C HIS A 47 -0.22 -0.57 -9.15
N PHE A 48 -1.01 -0.54 -8.09
CA PHE A 48 -0.50 -0.29 -6.75
C PHE A 48 -1.35 -1.04 -5.72
N ALA A 49 -0.82 -1.08 -4.50
CA ALA A 49 -1.48 -1.78 -3.41
C ALA A 49 -1.38 -0.99 -2.12
N LEU A 50 -2.44 -1.04 -1.32
CA LEU A 50 -2.44 -0.59 0.05
C LEU A 50 -2.45 -1.84 0.92
N VAL A 51 -1.44 -1.98 1.78
CA VAL A 51 -1.18 -3.24 2.49
C VAL A 51 -1.03 -2.98 3.99
N ASP A 52 -1.74 -3.73 4.82
CA ASP A 52 -1.47 -3.73 6.25
C ASP A 52 -0.32 -4.71 6.57
N VAL A 53 0.35 -4.44 7.68
CA VAL A 53 1.44 -5.29 8.16
C VAL A 53 0.90 -6.60 8.71
N ASN A 54 -0.14 -6.52 9.54
CA ASN A 54 -0.73 -7.70 10.18
C ASN A 54 -1.96 -8.14 9.40
N LEU A 55 -1.92 -9.36 8.90
CA LEU A 55 -2.97 -9.93 8.07
C LEU A 55 -3.50 -11.19 8.72
N ARG A 56 -4.47 -11.85 8.08
CA ARG A 56 -5.06 -13.07 8.61
C ARG A 56 -4.00 -14.15 8.86
N ASP A 57 -2.99 -14.23 8.01
CA ASP A 57 -1.92 -15.23 8.10
C ASP A 57 -0.71 -14.76 8.93
N GLY A 58 -0.85 -13.65 9.66
CA GLY A 58 0.17 -13.15 10.59
C GLY A 58 0.81 -11.86 10.13
N PRO A 59 2.00 -11.51 10.65
CA PRO A 59 2.69 -10.28 10.27
C PRO A 59 3.39 -10.42 8.91
N THR A 60 2.64 -10.81 7.89
CA THR A 60 3.16 -11.17 6.57
C THR A 60 3.18 -10.02 5.58
N GLY A 61 2.59 -8.87 5.96
CA GLY A 61 2.51 -7.71 5.08
C GLY A 61 3.82 -7.25 4.49
N PRO A 62 4.88 -7.09 5.29
CA PRO A 62 6.17 -6.62 4.73
C PRO A 62 6.77 -7.56 3.68
N GLY A 63 6.76 -8.85 3.93
CA GLY A 63 7.24 -9.83 2.95
C GLY A 63 6.37 -9.86 1.70
N LEU A 64 5.06 -9.76 1.88
CA LEU A 64 4.13 -9.67 0.76
C LEU A 64 4.40 -8.42 -0.08
N ALA A 65 4.62 -7.28 0.57
CA ALA A 65 4.91 -6.03 -0.13
C ALA A 65 6.14 -6.16 -1.02
N THR A 66 7.19 -6.80 -0.52
CA THR A 66 8.41 -7.06 -1.29
C THR A 66 8.09 -7.91 -2.53
N THR A 67 7.30 -8.95 -2.37
CA THR A 67 6.91 -9.81 -3.48
C THR A 67 6.04 -9.06 -4.50
N LEU A 68 5.06 -8.28 -4.04
CA LEU A 68 4.21 -7.50 -4.92
C LEU A 68 5.02 -6.49 -5.74
N ALA A 69 5.97 -5.82 -5.10
CA ALA A 69 6.81 -4.85 -5.79
C ALA A 69 7.77 -5.51 -6.77
N ARG A 70 8.45 -6.56 -6.34
CA ARG A 70 9.49 -7.20 -7.14
C ARG A 70 8.92 -8.04 -8.28
N ASP A 71 7.92 -8.86 -7.98
CA ASP A 71 7.45 -9.86 -8.95
C ASP A 71 6.28 -9.37 -9.80
N TYR A 72 5.52 -8.38 -9.32
CA TYR A 72 4.34 -7.87 -10.02
C TYR A 72 4.46 -6.40 -10.41
N GLY A 73 5.51 -5.73 -9.97
CA GLY A 73 5.74 -4.33 -10.31
C GLY A 73 4.79 -3.35 -9.66
N LEU A 74 4.12 -3.74 -8.58
CA LEU A 74 3.20 -2.84 -7.89
C LEU A 74 3.95 -1.82 -7.05
N LYS A 75 3.41 -0.61 -7.00
CA LYS A 75 3.82 0.39 -6.01
C LYS A 75 3.05 0.08 -4.73
N VAL A 76 3.74 -0.01 -3.60
CA VAL A 76 3.12 -0.41 -2.34
C VAL A 76 3.18 0.71 -1.33
N VAL A 77 2.07 0.99 -0.66
CA VAL A 77 2.00 1.88 0.50
C VAL A 77 1.36 1.09 1.63
N PHE A 78 2.00 1.09 2.78
CA PHE A 78 1.42 0.44 3.96
C PHE A 78 0.37 1.33 4.61
N VAL A 79 -0.69 0.71 5.12
CA VAL A 79 -1.69 1.38 5.96
C VAL A 79 -1.80 0.53 7.22
N THR A 80 -1.19 1.00 8.31
CA THR A 80 -1.01 0.14 9.49
C THR A 80 -1.06 0.91 10.81
N ALA A 81 -1.51 0.24 11.87
CA ALA A 81 -1.39 0.76 13.23
C ALA A 81 0.00 0.51 13.82
N ASN A 82 0.83 -0.31 13.16
CA ASN A 82 2.11 -0.78 13.69
C ASN A 82 3.26 -0.49 12.73
N PRO A 83 3.58 0.78 12.44
CA PRO A 83 4.64 1.10 11.47
C PRO A 83 6.01 0.58 11.87
N ALA A 84 6.26 0.38 13.16
CA ALA A 84 7.53 -0.20 13.61
C ALA A 84 7.74 -1.62 13.11
N GLN A 85 6.69 -2.33 12.74
CA GLN A 85 6.78 -3.70 12.24
C GLN A 85 7.06 -3.77 10.73
N ILE A 86 7.08 -2.65 10.03
CA ILE A 86 7.36 -2.64 8.59
C ILE A 86 8.77 -3.15 8.30
N GLY A 87 9.72 -2.75 9.13
CA GLY A 87 11.11 -3.17 8.95
C GLY A 87 11.68 -2.67 7.62
N GLN A 88 12.40 -3.53 6.94
CA GLN A 88 13.02 -3.21 5.65
C GLN A 88 12.20 -3.82 4.52
N ALA A 89 11.00 -3.27 4.32
CA ALA A 89 10.13 -3.72 3.24
C ALA A 89 10.56 -3.08 1.93
N ASP A 90 11.42 -3.74 1.20
CA ASP A 90 11.92 -3.25 -0.09
C ASP A 90 10.76 -3.10 -1.07
N GLY A 91 10.76 -2.01 -1.80
CA GLY A 91 9.74 -1.73 -2.80
C GLY A 91 8.55 -0.92 -2.31
N ALA A 92 8.42 -0.75 -1.00
CA ALA A 92 7.36 0.10 -0.46
C ALA A 92 7.75 1.58 -0.57
N LEU A 93 6.79 2.41 -0.97
CA LEU A 93 7.00 3.85 -1.11
C LEU A 93 6.91 4.57 0.22
N GLY A 94 6.03 4.11 1.10
CA GLY A 94 5.79 4.77 2.36
C GLY A 94 4.71 4.08 3.16
N TYR A 95 4.22 4.78 4.20
CA TYR A 95 3.12 4.26 5.00
C TYR A 95 2.22 5.38 5.51
N ILE A 96 1.00 4.98 5.87
CA ILE A 96 0.03 5.81 6.56
C ILE A 96 -0.31 5.10 7.85
N ARG A 97 -0.31 5.84 8.95
CA ARG A 97 -0.65 5.28 10.26
C ARG A 97 -2.15 5.31 10.47
N LYS A 98 -2.70 4.21 11.00
CA LYS A 98 -4.10 4.18 11.43
C LYS A 98 -4.25 4.89 12.78
N PRO A 99 -5.34 5.60 13.01
CA PRO A 99 -6.44 5.87 12.09
C PRO A 99 -6.02 6.87 11.00
N PHE A 100 -6.46 6.63 9.78
CA PHE A 100 -6.08 7.46 8.66
C PHE A 100 -7.15 8.50 8.32
N SER A 101 -6.73 9.56 7.63
CA SER A 101 -7.66 10.49 7.01
C SER A 101 -7.89 10.10 5.54
N GLU A 102 -9.04 10.48 5.03
CA GLU A 102 -9.33 10.28 3.61
C GLU A 102 -8.30 10.99 2.73
N ALA A 103 -7.92 12.22 3.12
CA ALA A 103 -6.92 12.99 2.38
C ALA A 103 -5.56 12.26 2.29
N ALA A 104 -5.14 11.59 3.37
CA ALA A 104 -3.90 10.83 3.36
C ALA A 104 -3.97 9.65 2.41
N ILE A 105 -5.09 8.93 2.40
CA ILE A 105 -5.28 7.81 1.47
C ILE A 105 -5.23 8.29 0.02
N LEU A 106 -5.90 9.40 -0.29
CA LEU A 106 -5.90 9.93 -1.66
C LEU A 106 -4.53 10.46 -2.07
N ALA A 107 -3.79 11.07 -1.15
CA ALA A 107 -2.42 11.51 -1.43
C ALA A 107 -1.50 10.32 -1.73
N ALA A 108 -1.63 9.24 -0.96
CA ALA A 108 -0.84 8.03 -1.19
C ALA A 108 -1.21 7.37 -2.52
N ALA A 109 -2.49 7.33 -2.85
CA ALA A 109 -2.95 6.76 -4.12
C ALA A 109 -2.41 7.57 -5.30
N ALA A 110 -2.45 8.89 -5.21
CA ALA A 110 -1.89 9.76 -6.26
C ALA A 110 -0.40 9.52 -6.44
N MET A 111 0.33 9.42 -5.33
CA MET A 111 1.76 9.14 -5.36
C MET A 111 2.05 7.78 -6.01
N ALA A 112 1.33 6.75 -5.59
CA ALA A 112 1.58 5.39 -6.04
C ALA A 112 1.16 5.15 -7.49
N SER A 113 0.20 5.92 -8.00
CA SER A 113 -0.27 5.79 -9.38
C SER A 113 0.48 6.69 -10.36
N SER A 114 1.40 7.53 -9.86
CA SER A 114 2.17 8.44 -10.68
C SER A 114 3.39 7.73 -11.30
N ALA A 115 3.80 8.19 -12.47
CA ALA A 115 5.02 7.68 -13.10
C ALA A 115 6.28 8.06 -12.32
N THR A 116 6.23 9.17 -11.55
CA THR A 116 7.35 9.64 -10.74
C THR A 116 6.87 9.90 -9.30
N PRO A 117 6.58 8.84 -8.54
CA PRO A 117 5.93 8.98 -7.24
C PRO A 117 6.94 9.32 -6.14
N HIS A 118 7.43 10.53 -6.09
CA HIS A 118 8.51 10.88 -5.17
C HIS A 118 8.09 11.82 -4.04
N ILE A 119 6.93 12.44 -4.10
CA ILE A 119 6.47 13.37 -3.07
C ILE A 119 5.01 13.11 -2.76
N ALA A 120 4.71 12.93 -1.47
CA ALA A 120 3.33 12.90 -1.01
C ALA A 120 2.90 14.31 -0.64
N ALA A 121 1.69 14.69 -1.05
CA ALA A 121 1.14 16.02 -0.76
C ALA A 121 0.41 16.06 0.59
N ASN A 122 0.75 15.17 1.52
CA ASN A 122 0.09 15.07 2.82
C ASN A 122 1.10 14.61 3.86
N ASP A 123 1.14 15.32 5.00
CA ASP A 123 2.11 15.03 6.06
C ASP A 123 1.89 13.69 6.75
N ASP A 124 0.69 13.12 6.63
CA ASP A 124 0.38 11.81 7.23
C ASP A 124 0.88 10.64 6.39
N VAL A 125 1.36 10.92 5.18
CA VAL A 125 2.01 9.91 4.34
C VAL A 125 3.51 9.99 4.58
N ILE A 126 4.06 8.99 5.25
CA ILE A 126 5.47 8.97 5.61
C ILE A 126 6.22 8.16 4.55
N LEU A 127 7.15 8.80 3.88
CA LEU A 127 7.95 8.16 2.86
C LEU A 127 9.02 7.27 3.48
N LEU A 128 9.21 6.09 2.90
CA LEU A 128 10.28 5.20 3.29
C LEU A 128 11.50 5.53 2.43
N ASP A 129 12.56 6.00 3.08
CA ASP A 129 13.76 6.48 2.40
C ASP A 129 14.68 5.30 2.08
N ARG A 130 14.52 4.77 0.90
CA ARG A 130 15.32 3.65 0.43
C ARG A 130 16.69 4.07 -0.08
N ASP A 131 16.81 5.33 -0.46
CA ASP A 131 18.07 5.85 -1.00
C ASP A 131 19.08 6.16 0.10
N ARG A 132 18.62 6.18 1.34
CA ARG A 132 19.50 6.46 2.48
C ARG A 132 20.66 5.48 2.56
N ASP A 133 20.40 4.21 2.31
CA ASP A 133 21.44 3.19 2.35
C ASP A 133 22.49 3.44 1.29
N ILE A 134 22.08 3.88 0.12
CA ILE A 134 22.97 4.18 -0.98
C ILE A 134 23.83 5.37 -0.63
N SER A 135 23.21 6.43 -0.11
CA SER A 135 23.95 7.64 0.22
C SER A 135 24.86 7.45 1.42
N ALA A 136 24.52 6.53 2.32
CA ALA A 136 25.38 6.22 3.46
C ALA A 136 26.57 5.35 3.08
N GLY A 137 26.45 4.64 2.00
CA GLY A 137 27.52 3.85 1.47
C GLY A 137 28.54 4.72 0.79
#